data_1e9d8872fddcd6451b0ce021b83c288d
#
_entry.id   1e9d8872fddcd6451b0ce021b83c288d
#
_cell.length_a   1.000
_cell.length_b   1.000
_cell.length_c   1.000
_cell.angle_alpha   90.00
_cell.angle_beta   90.00
_cell.angle_gamma   90.00
#
_symmetry.space_group_name_H-M   'P 1'
#
loop_
_entity.id
_entity.type
_entity.pdbx_description
1 polymer ?
#
loop_
_entity_poly.entity_id
_entity_poly.type
_entity_poly.pdbx_seq_one_letter_code
_entity_poly.pdbx_strand_id
1 'polypeptide(L)'
;MGVRLGAGWQSPATMPRRWLAGLFGVSAIFASLVAIFSSDQVHQLWGAMAACGYGLGVAAVLGWRKRGVDLALGLSLLGALVLPLGWMAAKALEQPEVAVVARSAWTLIHQGSPYAGVASLATTHDPNAYNPYLPVMTLFGLPRAVIGGGALTDPRVWFGLVFILVFWLALRDGGARHPGRWAILIAASPVIAFELAVGGTDVPMVAFLCLGFALLWGTQSRACRPVLAGLALGVAASMKATAWPAVAVAVALLAVRDGKRAVRAFILAVLAVMAVCIGPFLAHPRSLVDNTIKFPLGLASVTSQASSPLPGHVIAGTGTFGHAVVVAALVLAGLTIAVWLIVRPPRTVPRAVALLALAMTLMFALAPSTRFGYFIYPATLAIWLLTVAAGRRWPQLPLTPGPGALPARPRTRGPTSPETQPAG
;
A
#
# COMPACT_ATOMS: atom_id res chain seq x y z
N MET A 1 -33.01 3.86 -4.50
CA MET A 1 -32.47 2.76 -5.29
C MET A 1 -31.26 2.22 -4.56
N GLY A 2 -31.45 1.27 -3.61
CA GLY A 2 -30.40 0.73 -2.76
C GLY A 2 -29.59 -0.28 -3.56
N VAL A 3 -28.38 0.07 -3.94
CA VAL A 3 -27.40 -0.89 -4.44
C VAL A 3 -27.09 -1.83 -3.26
N ARG A 4 -27.72 -3.00 -3.27
CA ARG A 4 -27.24 -4.11 -2.42
C ARG A 4 -25.83 -4.41 -2.91
N LEU A 5 -24.82 -3.97 -2.17
CA LEU A 5 -23.48 -4.54 -2.21
C LEU A 5 -23.58 -5.97 -1.70
N GLY A 6 -24.30 -6.80 -2.48
CA GLY A 6 -24.58 -8.19 -2.17
C GLY A 6 -23.32 -9.02 -2.35
N ALA A 7 -23.16 -9.99 -1.46
CA ALA A 7 -22.22 -11.09 -1.47
C ALA A 7 -20.83 -10.72 -2.01
N GLY A 8 -20.00 -10.14 -1.15
CA GLY A 8 -18.62 -9.76 -1.50
C GLY A 8 -17.90 -10.93 -2.17
N TRP A 9 -17.23 -10.67 -3.25
CA TRP A 9 -16.49 -11.67 -4.03
C TRP A 9 -15.39 -12.29 -3.16
N GLN A 10 -15.48 -13.58 -2.94
CA GLN A 10 -14.58 -14.31 -2.04
C GLN A 10 -13.21 -14.58 -2.69
N SER A 11 -13.16 -14.56 -4.02
CA SER A 11 -11.98 -14.81 -4.84
C SER A 11 -12.18 -14.14 -6.21
N PRO A 12 -11.11 -13.79 -6.94
CA PRO A 12 -11.23 -13.42 -8.36
C PRO A 12 -11.99 -14.47 -9.20
N ALA A 13 -11.86 -15.75 -8.84
CA ALA A 13 -12.57 -16.83 -9.52
C ALA A 13 -14.09 -16.83 -9.28
N THR A 14 -14.57 -16.19 -8.21
CA THR A 14 -16.02 -16.07 -7.93
C THR A 14 -16.62 -14.77 -8.44
N MET A 15 -15.82 -13.87 -9.00
CA MET A 15 -16.30 -12.67 -9.68
C MET A 15 -17.06 -13.06 -10.97
N PRO A 16 -18.16 -12.35 -11.28
CA PRO A 16 -18.78 -12.51 -12.60
C PRO A 16 -17.75 -12.24 -13.71
N ARG A 17 -17.64 -13.14 -14.67
CA ARG A 17 -16.62 -13.06 -15.74
C ARG A 17 -16.63 -11.73 -16.48
N ARG A 18 -17.83 -11.13 -16.70
CA ARG A 18 -17.96 -9.79 -17.30
C ARG A 18 -17.25 -8.70 -16.51
N TRP A 19 -17.26 -8.77 -15.15
CA TRP A 19 -16.57 -7.80 -14.31
C TRP A 19 -15.05 -7.98 -14.37
N LEU A 20 -14.60 -9.23 -14.35
CA LEU A 20 -13.17 -9.52 -14.45
C LEU A 20 -12.62 -9.16 -15.83
N ALA A 21 -13.37 -9.49 -16.92
CA ALA A 21 -13.03 -9.07 -18.27
C ALA A 21 -13.04 -7.54 -18.42
N GLY A 22 -14.01 -6.85 -17.79
CA GLY A 22 -14.06 -5.39 -17.74
C GLY A 22 -12.85 -4.80 -17.03
N LEU A 23 -12.44 -5.39 -15.90
CA LEU A 23 -11.24 -4.95 -15.16
C LEU A 23 -9.97 -5.06 -16.01
N PHE A 24 -9.74 -6.21 -16.66
CA PHE A 24 -8.59 -6.37 -17.56
C PHE A 24 -8.72 -5.48 -18.81
N GLY A 25 -9.95 -5.27 -19.32
CA GLY A 25 -10.20 -4.37 -20.46
C GLY A 25 -9.82 -2.91 -20.12
N VAL A 26 -10.28 -2.39 -18.98
CA VAL A 26 -9.89 -1.05 -18.50
C VAL A 26 -8.39 -0.97 -18.27
N SER A 27 -7.78 -2.02 -17.72
CA SER A 27 -6.33 -2.09 -17.54
C SER A 27 -5.57 -2.08 -18.87
N ALA A 28 -6.08 -2.78 -19.90
CA ALA A 28 -5.51 -2.76 -21.23
C ALA A 28 -5.60 -1.39 -21.88
N ILE A 29 -6.76 -0.71 -21.77
CA ILE A 29 -6.95 0.65 -22.26
C ILE A 29 -5.97 1.60 -21.58
N PHE A 30 -5.88 1.55 -20.25
CA PHE A 30 -4.92 2.38 -19.50
C PHE A 30 -3.48 2.15 -19.97
N ALA A 31 -3.06 0.89 -20.07
CA ALA A 31 -1.71 0.55 -20.53
C ALA A 31 -1.45 1.03 -21.98
N SER A 32 -2.43 0.91 -22.88
CA SER A 32 -2.35 1.44 -24.24
C SER A 32 -2.22 2.96 -24.27
N LEU A 33 -2.98 3.68 -23.43
CA LEU A 33 -2.85 5.13 -23.31
C LEU A 33 -1.47 5.54 -22.79
N VAL A 34 -0.91 4.82 -21.82
CA VAL A 34 0.46 5.05 -21.35
C VAL A 34 1.47 4.81 -22.45
N ALA A 35 1.31 3.74 -23.26
CA ALA A 35 2.20 3.43 -24.37
C ALA A 35 2.20 4.53 -25.46
N ILE A 36 1.03 5.14 -25.72
CA ILE A 36 0.86 6.10 -26.81
C ILE A 36 1.21 7.53 -26.38
N PHE A 37 0.77 7.93 -25.17
CA PHE A 37 0.80 9.34 -24.76
C PHE A 37 1.88 9.69 -23.76
N SER A 38 2.60 8.73 -23.18
CA SER A 38 3.73 9.05 -22.30
C SER A 38 4.92 9.57 -23.11
N SER A 39 5.61 10.57 -22.59
CA SER A 39 6.89 11.04 -23.12
C SER A 39 8.09 10.22 -22.66
N ASP A 40 7.89 9.36 -21.63
CA ASP A 40 8.97 8.54 -21.05
C ASP A 40 9.00 7.16 -21.72
N GLN A 41 10.18 6.79 -22.25
CA GLN A 41 10.40 5.51 -22.92
C GLN A 41 10.12 4.31 -22.00
N VAL A 42 10.45 4.41 -20.70
CA VAL A 42 10.21 3.34 -19.74
C VAL A 42 8.71 3.09 -19.57
N HIS A 43 7.93 4.18 -19.54
CA HIS A 43 6.46 4.10 -19.47
C HIS A 43 5.87 3.51 -20.75
N GLN A 44 6.35 3.94 -21.93
CA GLN A 44 5.88 3.44 -23.23
C GLN A 44 6.12 1.93 -23.36
N LEU A 45 7.31 1.45 -22.99
CA LEU A 45 7.66 0.03 -23.02
C LEU A 45 6.77 -0.79 -22.10
N TRP A 46 6.58 -0.31 -20.84
CA TRP A 46 5.66 -0.95 -19.92
C TRP A 46 4.25 -1.03 -20.51
N GLY A 47 3.75 0.09 -21.01
CA GLY A 47 2.40 0.21 -21.55
C GLY A 47 2.15 -0.77 -22.70
N ALA A 48 3.08 -0.91 -23.64
CA ALA A 48 2.95 -1.83 -24.76
C ALA A 48 2.86 -3.30 -24.32
N MET A 49 3.78 -3.74 -23.43
CA MET A 49 3.81 -5.11 -22.93
C MET A 49 2.58 -5.41 -22.05
N ALA A 50 2.20 -4.49 -21.18
CA ALA A 50 1.08 -4.63 -20.28
C ALA A 50 -0.26 -4.66 -21.02
N ALA A 51 -0.44 -3.84 -22.07
CA ALA A 51 -1.64 -3.85 -22.91
C ALA A 51 -1.85 -5.22 -23.56
N CYS A 52 -0.78 -5.84 -24.08
CA CYS A 52 -0.84 -7.21 -24.60
C CYS A 52 -1.22 -8.22 -23.50
N GLY A 53 -0.57 -8.14 -22.33
CA GLY A 53 -0.86 -9.05 -21.21
C GLY A 53 -2.31 -8.97 -20.72
N TYR A 54 -2.83 -7.75 -20.55
CA TYR A 54 -4.23 -7.55 -20.16
C TYR A 54 -5.21 -7.93 -21.27
N GLY A 55 -4.90 -7.66 -22.53
CA GLY A 55 -5.71 -8.08 -23.67
C GLY A 55 -5.84 -9.61 -23.77
N LEU A 56 -4.72 -10.33 -23.60
CA LEU A 56 -4.70 -11.78 -23.48
C LEU A 56 -5.48 -12.27 -22.25
N GLY A 57 -5.43 -11.50 -21.13
CA GLY A 57 -6.24 -11.75 -19.95
C GLY A 57 -7.74 -11.66 -20.22
N VAL A 58 -8.20 -10.66 -20.96
CA VAL A 58 -9.60 -10.56 -21.45
C VAL A 58 -9.97 -11.78 -22.26
N ALA A 59 -9.16 -12.13 -23.27
CA ALA A 59 -9.38 -13.28 -24.13
C ALA A 59 -9.46 -14.59 -23.33
N ALA A 60 -8.58 -14.77 -22.34
CA ALA A 60 -8.58 -15.94 -21.46
C ALA A 60 -9.86 -16.03 -20.61
N VAL A 61 -10.30 -14.92 -19.99
CA VAL A 61 -11.55 -14.90 -19.21
C VAL A 61 -12.76 -15.22 -20.07
N LEU A 62 -12.83 -14.72 -21.30
CA LEU A 62 -13.99 -14.93 -22.18
C LEU A 62 -13.95 -16.30 -22.87
N GLY A 63 -12.77 -16.78 -23.28
CA GLY A 63 -12.58 -18.00 -24.06
C GLY A 63 -12.65 -19.30 -23.24
N TRP A 64 -12.10 -19.35 -22.03
CA TRP A 64 -11.98 -20.60 -21.26
C TRP A 64 -12.85 -20.61 -20.00
N ARG A 65 -13.84 -21.52 -19.95
CA ARG A 65 -14.78 -21.60 -18.82
C ARG A 65 -14.14 -22.04 -17.49
N LYS A 66 -13.30 -23.08 -17.50
CA LYS A 66 -12.76 -23.70 -16.26
C LYS A 66 -11.47 -23.06 -15.75
N ARG A 67 -10.53 -22.73 -16.65
CA ARG A 67 -9.18 -22.23 -16.31
C ARG A 67 -8.95 -20.76 -16.70
N GLY A 68 -9.95 -20.11 -17.30
CA GLY A 68 -9.80 -18.77 -17.85
C GLY A 68 -9.36 -17.71 -16.86
N VAL A 69 -9.83 -17.80 -15.60
CA VAL A 69 -9.44 -16.84 -14.55
C VAL A 69 -7.97 -17.02 -14.16
N ASP A 70 -7.53 -18.25 -13.87
CA ASP A 70 -6.14 -18.50 -13.47
C ASP A 70 -5.17 -18.19 -14.61
N LEU A 71 -5.57 -18.50 -15.86
CA LEU A 71 -4.81 -18.15 -17.06
C LEU A 71 -4.72 -16.61 -17.23
N ALA A 72 -5.83 -15.89 -17.06
CA ALA A 72 -5.85 -14.44 -17.15
C ALA A 72 -4.98 -13.77 -16.08
N LEU A 73 -5.02 -14.27 -14.85
CA LEU A 73 -4.13 -13.80 -13.77
C LEU A 73 -2.65 -14.02 -14.13
N GLY A 74 -2.32 -15.20 -14.64
CA GLY A 74 -0.94 -15.52 -15.07
C GLY A 74 -0.47 -14.65 -16.24
N LEU A 75 -1.29 -14.50 -17.29
CA LEU A 75 -0.97 -13.68 -18.47
C LEU A 75 -0.85 -12.20 -18.12
N SER A 76 -1.74 -11.70 -17.27
CA SER A 76 -1.65 -10.30 -16.81
C SER A 76 -0.44 -10.06 -15.93
N LEU A 77 -0.11 -10.97 -15.01
CA LEU A 77 1.11 -10.86 -14.20
C LEU A 77 2.36 -10.92 -15.08
N LEU A 78 2.40 -11.85 -16.02
CA LEU A 78 3.52 -11.99 -16.93
C LEU A 78 3.69 -10.74 -17.80
N GLY A 79 2.63 -10.27 -18.47
CA GLY A 79 2.69 -9.16 -19.41
C GLY A 79 2.79 -7.78 -18.77
N ALA A 80 2.20 -7.58 -17.57
CA ALA A 80 2.23 -6.28 -16.93
C ALA A 80 3.37 -6.12 -15.91
N LEU A 81 3.93 -7.21 -15.38
CA LEU A 81 4.97 -7.12 -14.36
C LEU A 81 6.24 -7.89 -14.72
N VAL A 82 6.16 -9.21 -14.94
CA VAL A 82 7.36 -10.05 -15.02
C VAL A 82 8.19 -9.73 -16.26
N LEU A 83 7.57 -9.68 -17.44
CA LEU A 83 8.28 -9.38 -18.71
C LEU A 83 8.78 -7.93 -18.76
N PRO A 84 7.95 -6.89 -18.46
CA PRO A 84 8.44 -5.51 -18.46
C PRO A 84 9.58 -5.30 -17.47
N LEU A 85 9.41 -5.74 -16.22
CA LEU A 85 10.43 -5.60 -15.19
C LEU A 85 11.72 -6.34 -15.57
N GLY A 86 11.61 -7.61 -15.99
CA GLY A 86 12.77 -8.41 -16.37
C GLY A 86 13.54 -7.81 -17.56
N TRP A 87 12.81 -7.34 -18.58
CA TRP A 87 13.40 -6.69 -19.75
C TRP A 87 14.09 -5.38 -19.38
N MET A 88 13.39 -4.50 -18.65
CA MET A 88 13.93 -3.19 -18.26
C MET A 88 15.12 -3.34 -17.30
N ALA A 89 15.05 -4.28 -16.35
CA ALA A 89 16.17 -4.56 -15.45
C ALA A 89 17.40 -5.10 -16.21
N ALA A 90 17.21 -5.96 -17.22
CA ALA A 90 18.29 -6.47 -18.04
C ALA A 90 18.94 -5.38 -18.94
N LYS A 91 18.19 -4.33 -19.28
CA LYS A 91 18.65 -3.21 -20.10
C LYS A 91 19.05 -1.98 -19.28
N ALA A 92 19.03 -2.04 -17.96
CA ALA A 92 19.24 -0.93 -17.03
C ALA A 92 18.33 0.30 -17.35
N LEU A 93 17.11 0.04 -17.81
CA LEU A 93 16.09 1.05 -18.04
C LEU A 93 15.27 1.21 -16.75
N GLU A 94 15.48 2.31 -16.05
CA GLU A 94 14.90 2.55 -14.74
C GLU A 94 14.64 4.04 -14.51
N GLN A 95 13.68 4.37 -13.64
CA GLN A 95 13.53 5.73 -13.15
C GLN A 95 14.65 6.09 -12.18
N PRO A 96 15.00 7.39 -12.03
CA PRO A 96 16.12 7.84 -11.20
C PRO A 96 16.10 7.35 -9.75
N GLU A 97 14.91 7.14 -9.18
CA GLU A 97 14.77 6.65 -7.81
C GLU A 97 15.34 5.25 -7.57
N VAL A 98 15.34 4.39 -8.58
CA VAL A 98 15.96 3.05 -8.50
C VAL A 98 17.48 3.18 -8.39
N ALA A 99 18.05 4.05 -9.23
CA ALA A 99 19.48 4.38 -9.19
C ALA A 99 19.88 5.01 -7.85
N VAL A 100 19.01 5.86 -7.25
CA VAL A 100 19.25 6.44 -5.92
C VAL A 100 19.32 5.34 -4.86
N VAL A 101 18.42 4.36 -4.87
CA VAL A 101 18.44 3.23 -3.94
C VAL A 101 19.70 2.37 -4.14
N ALA A 102 20.05 2.04 -5.37
CA ALA A 102 21.25 1.27 -5.67
C ALA A 102 22.53 1.98 -5.21
N ARG A 103 22.64 3.28 -5.49
CA ARG A 103 23.77 4.11 -5.07
C ARG A 103 23.83 4.23 -3.55
N SER A 104 22.70 4.41 -2.86
CA SER A 104 22.67 4.53 -1.41
C SER A 104 23.21 3.26 -0.73
N ALA A 105 22.95 2.09 -1.29
CA ALA A 105 23.50 0.82 -0.79
C ALA A 105 25.02 0.73 -1.01
N TRP A 106 25.48 1.14 -2.18
CA TRP A 106 26.93 1.23 -2.45
C TRP A 106 27.63 2.18 -1.49
N THR A 107 27.06 3.37 -1.28
CA THR A 107 27.57 4.38 -0.35
C THR A 107 27.59 3.87 1.09
N LEU A 108 26.53 3.13 1.49
CA LEU A 108 26.47 2.50 2.82
C LEU A 108 27.63 1.52 3.04
N ILE A 109 27.91 0.65 2.06
CA ILE A 109 28.97 -0.36 2.18
C ILE A 109 30.35 0.30 2.22
N HIS A 110 30.61 1.31 1.37
CA HIS A 110 31.94 1.88 1.21
C HIS A 110 32.24 3.07 2.12
N GLN A 111 31.21 3.80 2.57
CA GLN A 111 31.34 5.02 3.33
C GLN A 111 30.66 4.97 4.71
N GLY A 112 29.99 3.85 5.02
CA GLY A 112 29.27 3.67 6.31
C GLY A 112 27.98 4.46 6.44
N SER A 113 27.54 5.19 5.38
CA SER A 113 26.30 5.98 5.39
C SER A 113 25.59 5.88 4.03
N PRO A 114 24.24 5.77 3.98
CA PRO A 114 23.51 5.77 2.73
C PRO A 114 23.29 7.18 2.15
N TYR A 115 23.81 8.23 2.80
CA TYR A 115 23.57 9.63 2.49
C TYR A 115 24.82 10.32 1.99
N ALA A 116 24.65 11.14 0.95
CA ALA A 116 25.69 12.04 0.50
C ALA A 116 26.02 13.06 1.61
N GLY A 117 27.30 13.38 1.74
CA GLY A 117 27.78 14.36 2.71
C GLY A 117 27.35 15.79 2.38
N VAL A 118 27.21 16.64 3.42
CA VAL A 118 26.77 18.04 3.27
C VAL A 118 27.64 18.83 2.29
N ALA A 119 28.95 18.62 2.29
CA ALA A 119 29.88 19.31 1.36
C ALA A 119 29.62 18.92 -0.10
N SER A 120 29.35 17.65 -0.38
CA SER A 120 28.99 17.16 -1.72
C SER A 120 27.65 17.70 -2.18
N LEU A 121 26.67 17.79 -1.27
CA LEU A 121 25.33 18.32 -1.58
C LEU A 121 25.34 19.84 -1.83
N ALA A 122 26.26 20.57 -1.20
CA ALA A 122 26.38 22.02 -1.36
C ALA A 122 26.85 22.43 -2.78
N THR A 123 27.55 21.56 -3.47
CA THR A 123 28.12 21.83 -4.81
C THR A 123 27.36 21.16 -5.95
N THR A 124 26.41 20.29 -5.65
CA THR A 124 25.65 19.57 -6.67
C THR A 124 24.47 20.39 -7.20
N HIS A 125 24.21 20.25 -8.52
CA HIS A 125 22.99 20.72 -9.18
C HIS A 125 22.06 19.58 -9.58
N ASP A 126 22.45 18.32 -9.28
CA ASP A 126 21.65 17.14 -9.59
C ASP A 126 20.74 16.77 -8.41
N PRO A 127 19.41 16.86 -8.58
CA PRO A 127 18.47 16.42 -7.55
C PRO A 127 18.59 14.92 -7.20
N ASN A 128 19.09 14.10 -8.13
CA ASN A 128 19.29 12.67 -7.88
C ASN A 128 20.50 12.39 -6.98
N ALA A 129 21.36 13.39 -6.69
CA ALA A 129 22.40 13.25 -5.66
C ALA A 129 21.84 13.07 -4.27
N TYR A 130 20.63 13.58 -4.01
CA TYR A 130 19.94 13.41 -2.73
C TYR A 130 19.32 12.02 -2.61
N ASN A 131 19.30 11.50 -1.38
CA ASN A 131 18.60 10.28 -1.02
C ASN A 131 17.42 10.60 -0.07
N PRO A 132 16.18 10.76 -0.57
CA PRO A 132 15.02 11.10 0.25
C PRO A 132 14.48 9.94 1.09
N TYR A 133 15.09 8.77 0.99
CA TYR A 133 14.63 7.56 1.65
C TYR A 133 15.30 7.37 3.01
N LEU A 134 14.58 6.72 3.93
CA LEU A 134 15.13 6.29 5.20
C LEU A 134 15.89 4.95 5.04
N PRO A 135 16.77 4.59 5.99
CA PRO A 135 17.81 3.57 5.76
C PRO A 135 17.31 2.18 5.35
N VAL A 136 16.10 1.77 5.75
CA VAL A 136 15.55 0.45 5.35
C VAL A 136 15.39 0.35 3.83
N MET A 137 15.09 1.45 3.13
CA MET A 137 14.98 1.45 1.67
C MET A 137 16.31 1.09 1.00
N THR A 138 17.41 1.47 1.59
CA THR A 138 18.77 1.17 1.09
C THR A 138 19.06 -0.33 1.01
N LEU A 139 18.41 -1.15 1.86
CA LEU A 139 18.61 -2.60 1.86
C LEU A 139 18.25 -3.26 0.53
N PHE A 140 17.29 -2.69 -0.21
CA PHE A 140 16.91 -3.19 -1.53
C PHE A 140 17.97 -2.99 -2.60
N GLY A 141 18.90 -2.06 -2.40
CA GLY A 141 20.04 -1.85 -3.29
C GLY A 141 21.24 -2.75 -2.99
N LEU A 142 21.26 -3.43 -1.83
CA LEU A 142 22.39 -4.25 -1.40
C LEU A 142 22.76 -5.36 -2.40
N PRO A 143 21.81 -6.10 -3.01
CA PRO A 143 22.17 -7.12 -4.00
C PRO A 143 22.99 -6.55 -5.16
N ARG A 144 22.62 -5.38 -5.68
CA ARG A 144 23.39 -4.69 -6.75
C ARG A 144 24.74 -4.18 -6.25
N ALA A 145 24.80 -3.68 -5.02
CA ALA A 145 26.04 -3.15 -4.44
C ALA A 145 27.07 -4.25 -4.13
N VAL A 146 26.63 -5.47 -3.78
CA VAL A 146 27.51 -6.59 -3.40
C VAL A 146 27.87 -7.47 -4.59
N ILE A 147 26.89 -7.80 -5.45
CA ILE A 147 27.06 -8.78 -6.54
C ILE A 147 27.40 -8.09 -7.87
N GLY A 148 27.03 -6.80 -8.03
CA GLY A 148 27.15 -6.07 -9.27
C GLY A 148 25.84 -5.96 -10.04
N GLY A 149 25.88 -5.30 -11.21
CA GLY A 149 24.73 -5.06 -12.06
C GLY A 149 24.18 -6.33 -12.70
N GLY A 150 22.85 -6.44 -12.78
CA GLY A 150 22.15 -7.54 -13.43
C GLY A 150 20.66 -7.52 -13.14
N ALA A 151 19.87 -8.25 -13.92
CA ALA A 151 18.42 -8.24 -13.77
C ALA A 151 17.97 -8.73 -12.36
N LEU A 152 18.62 -9.75 -11.81
CA LEU A 152 18.26 -10.27 -10.48
C LEU A 152 18.76 -9.40 -9.32
N THR A 153 19.71 -8.52 -9.55
CA THR A 153 20.23 -7.58 -8.54
C THR A 153 19.56 -6.22 -8.61
N ASP A 154 18.63 -6.02 -9.56
CA ASP A 154 17.83 -4.80 -9.67
C ASP A 154 16.95 -4.61 -8.43
N PRO A 155 16.98 -3.43 -7.78
CA PRO A 155 16.17 -3.16 -6.59
C PRO A 155 14.68 -3.44 -6.78
N ARG A 156 14.12 -3.23 -7.98
CA ARG A 156 12.70 -3.45 -8.28
C ARG A 156 12.27 -4.90 -8.14
N VAL A 157 13.15 -5.85 -8.44
CA VAL A 157 12.88 -7.28 -8.23
C VAL A 157 12.65 -7.55 -6.74
N TRP A 158 13.48 -6.97 -5.89
CA TRP A 158 13.37 -7.12 -4.43
C TRP A 158 12.18 -6.35 -3.85
N PHE A 159 11.87 -5.16 -4.40
CA PHE A 159 10.61 -4.46 -4.08
C PHE A 159 9.40 -5.34 -4.34
N GLY A 160 9.37 -5.99 -5.51
CA GLY A 160 8.28 -6.87 -5.93
C GLY A 160 8.15 -8.12 -5.07
N LEU A 161 9.26 -8.79 -4.78
CA LEU A 161 9.26 -9.98 -3.91
C LEU A 161 8.75 -9.66 -2.52
N VAL A 162 9.25 -8.57 -1.91
CA VAL A 162 8.82 -8.13 -0.58
C VAL A 162 7.36 -7.69 -0.62
N PHE A 163 6.94 -6.95 -1.65
CA PHE A 163 5.53 -6.56 -1.80
C PHE A 163 4.62 -7.78 -1.85
N ILE A 164 4.88 -8.73 -2.75
CA ILE A 164 4.02 -9.90 -2.92
C ILE A 164 3.92 -10.70 -1.62
N LEU A 165 5.05 -10.93 -0.95
CA LEU A 165 5.07 -11.66 0.32
C LEU A 165 4.32 -10.94 1.43
N VAL A 166 4.66 -9.66 1.68
CA VAL A 166 4.10 -8.88 2.78
C VAL A 166 2.62 -8.57 2.53
N PHE A 167 2.24 -8.27 1.29
CA PHE A 167 0.86 -8.01 0.93
C PHE A 167 0.00 -9.28 1.00
N TRP A 168 0.54 -10.43 0.60
CA TRP A 168 -0.11 -11.73 0.81
C TRP A 168 -0.36 -12.00 2.30
N LEU A 169 0.64 -11.72 3.16
CA LEU A 169 0.48 -11.82 4.62
C LEU A 169 -0.61 -10.86 5.11
N ALA A 170 -0.64 -9.62 4.62
CA ALA A 170 -1.67 -8.63 4.95
C ALA A 170 -3.07 -9.07 4.54
N LEU A 171 -3.22 -9.71 3.38
CA LEU A 171 -4.50 -10.27 2.93
C LEU A 171 -4.90 -11.48 3.77
N ARG A 172 -3.96 -12.39 4.05
CA ARG A 172 -4.19 -13.58 4.86
C ARG A 172 -4.61 -13.22 6.29
N ASP A 173 -3.84 -12.39 6.97
CA ASP A 173 -4.10 -12.00 8.36
C ASP A 173 -5.33 -11.09 8.46
N GLY A 174 -5.58 -10.27 7.44
CA GLY A 174 -6.81 -9.49 7.27
C GLY A 174 -8.06 -10.35 7.11
N GLY A 175 -7.94 -11.62 6.72
CA GLY A 175 -9.05 -12.57 6.57
C GLY A 175 -9.62 -12.63 5.15
N ALA A 176 -8.86 -12.23 4.14
CA ALA A 176 -9.24 -12.41 2.76
C ALA A 176 -9.32 -13.91 2.41
N ARG A 177 -10.35 -14.32 1.68
CA ARG A 177 -10.42 -15.67 1.12
C ARG A 177 -9.53 -15.74 -0.14
N HIS A 178 -8.80 -16.83 -0.29
CA HIS A 178 -7.85 -17.03 -1.40
C HIS A 178 -6.84 -15.88 -1.56
N PRO A 179 -6.06 -15.54 -0.49
CA PRO A 179 -5.17 -14.38 -0.47
C PRO A 179 -4.13 -14.40 -1.61
N GLY A 180 -3.67 -15.58 -2.05
CA GLY A 180 -2.72 -15.71 -3.16
C GLY A 180 -3.30 -15.21 -4.50
N ARG A 181 -4.54 -15.57 -4.84
CA ARG A 181 -5.18 -15.08 -6.07
C ARG A 181 -5.42 -13.57 -6.05
N TRP A 182 -5.79 -13.04 -4.89
CA TRP A 182 -5.93 -11.59 -4.72
C TRP A 182 -4.59 -10.88 -4.80
N ALA A 183 -3.54 -11.42 -4.19
CA ALA A 183 -2.20 -10.85 -4.26
C ALA A 183 -1.70 -10.78 -5.72
N ILE A 184 -1.91 -11.84 -6.52
CA ILE A 184 -1.56 -11.87 -7.94
C ILE A 184 -2.36 -10.84 -8.73
N LEU A 185 -3.70 -10.78 -8.56
CA LEU A 185 -4.54 -9.82 -9.26
C LEU A 185 -4.12 -8.38 -8.96
N ILE A 186 -3.84 -8.08 -7.70
CA ILE A 186 -3.47 -6.73 -7.25
C ILE A 186 -2.05 -6.39 -7.71
N ALA A 187 -1.10 -7.31 -7.61
CA ALA A 187 0.26 -7.11 -8.11
C ALA A 187 0.28 -6.92 -9.63
N ALA A 188 -0.59 -7.63 -10.37
CA ALA A 188 -0.75 -7.47 -11.81
C ALA A 188 -1.61 -6.25 -12.20
N SER A 189 -2.25 -5.56 -11.25
CA SER A 189 -3.04 -4.35 -11.56
C SER A 189 -2.14 -3.20 -12.00
N PRO A 190 -2.62 -2.28 -12.87
CA PRO A 190 -1.83 -1.11 -13.28
C PRO A 190 -1.33 -0.28 -12.09
N VAL A 191 -2.09 -0.23 -10.99
CA VAL A 191 -1.73 0.52 -9.77
C VAL A 191 -0.40 0.04 -9.18
N ILE A 192 -0.14 -1.26 -9.21
CA ILE A 192 1.09 -1.85 -8.65
C ILE A 192 2.09 -2.17 -9.76
N ALA A 193 1.65 -2.83 -10.83
CA ALA A 193 2.54 -3.33 -11.87
C ALA A 193 3.29 -2.21 -12.60
N PHE A 194 2.61 -1.09 -12.87
CA PHE A 194 3.24 0.07 -13.50
C PHE A 194 4.34 0.65 -12.60
N GLU A 195 3.96 1.06 -11.39
CA GLU A 195 4.90 1.65 -10.44
C GLU A 195 6.10 0.72 -10.17
N LEU A 196 5.84 -0.59 -9.97
CA LEU A 196 6.89 -1.55 -9.67
C LEU A 196 7.83 -1.79 -10.86
N ALA A 197 7.33 -1.78 -12.08
CA ALA A 197 8.15 -2.00 -13.25
C ALA A 197 9.06 -0.80 -13.58
N VAL A 198 8.60 0.43 -13.35
CA VAL A 198 9.35 1.64 -13.74
C VAL A 198 10.22 2.20 -12.62
N GLY A 199 9.75 2.18 -11.37
CA GLY A 199 10.46 2.76 -10.21
C GLY A 199 10.26 1.97 -8.92
N GLY A 200 9.05 1.94 -8.39
CA GLY A 200 8.59 0.98 -7.38
C GLY A 200 9.02 1.20 -5.93
N THR A 201 9.71 2.28 -5.60
CA THR A 201 10.21 2.49 -4.22
C THR A 201 9.10 2.54 -3.16
N ASP A 202 7.88 2.94 -3.52
CA ASP A 202 6.74 3.05 -2.61
C ASP A 202 6.00 1.72 -2.41
N VAL A 203 6.18 0.77 -3.33
CA VAL A 203 5.45 -0.50 -3.38
C VAL A 203 5.68 -1.37 -2.13
N PRO A 204 6.92 -1.68 -1.69
CA PRO A 204 7.11 -2.50 -0.50
C PRO A 204 6.60 -1.81 0.78
N MET A 205 6.75 -0.48 0.86
CA MET A 205 6.31 0.26 2.04
C MET A 205 4.79 0.19 2.22
N VAL A 206 3.99 0.36 1.15
CA VAL A 206 2.53 0.29 1.24
C VAL A 206 2.04 -1.12 1.62
N ALA A 207 2.78 -2.17 1.26
CA ALA A 207 2.48 -3.52 1.73
C ALA A 207 2.64 -3.65 3.26
N PHE A 208 3.70 -3.06 3.83
CA PHE A 208 3.87 -3.02 5.29
C PHE A 208 2.80 -2.16 5.99
N LEU A 209 2.31 -1.08 5.36
CA LEU A 209 1.15 -0.34 5.89
C LEU A 209 -0.08 -1.25 5.97
N CYS A 210 -0.40 -1.98 4.90
CA CYS A 210 -1.51 -2.93 4.88
C CYS A 210 -1.33 -4.04 5.93
N LEU A 211 -0.11 -4.59 6.09
CA LEU A 211 0.18 -5.61 7.10
C LEU A 211 0.00 -5.07 8.52
N GLY A 212 0.49 -3.87 8.81
CA GLY A 212 0.32 -3.24 10.12
C GLY A 212 -1.17 -3.13 10.50
N PHE A 213 -2.01 -2.65 9.60
CA PHE A 213 -3.46 -2.58 9.85
C PHE A 213 -4.15 -3.94 9.83
N ALA A 214 -3.67 -4.91 9.05
CA ALA A 214 -4.18 -6.29 9.09
C ALA A 214 -3.97 -6.93 10.47
N LEU A 215 -2.78 -6.76 11.03
CA LEU A 215 -2.46 -7.22 12.38
C LEU A 215 -3.33 -6.57 13.45
N LEU A 216 -3.82 -5.35 13.24
CA LEU A 216 -4.78 -4.69 14.12
C LEU A 216 -6.23 -5.06 13.86
N TRP A 217 -6.57 -5.77 12.78
CA TRP A 217 -7.95 -6.06 12.38
C TRP A 217 -8.59 -7.22 13.16
N GLY A 218 -8.01 -7.84 14.09
CA GLY A 218 -8.61 -8.95 14.84
C GLY A 218 -9.58 -8.49 15.93
N THR A 219 -10.64 -9.27 16.17
CA THR A 219 -11.53 -9.12 17.34
C THR A 219 -10.95 -9.80 18.58
N GLN A 220 -10.06 -10.75 18.42
CA GLN A 220 -9.38 -11.41 19.53
C GLN A 220 -8.08 -10.67 19.84
N SER A 221 -8.02 -10.13 21.04
CA SER A 221 -6.85 -9.50 21.63
C SER A 221 -5.76 -10.57 21.88
N ARG A 222 -4.93 -10.85 20.88
CA ARG A 222 -3.64 -11.46 21.15
C ARG A 222 -2.72 -10.34 21.64
N ALA A 223 -2.18 -10.46 22.83
CA ALA A 223 -1.32 -9.46 23.46
C ALA A 223 -0.12 -9.05 22.56
N CYS A 224 0.33 -9.93 21.66
CA CYS A 224 1.42 -9.67 20.73
C CYS A 224 1.02 -8.84 19.48
N ARG A 225 -0.27 -8.70 19.16
CA ARG A 225 -0.71 -8.02 17.92
C ARG A 225 -0.29 -6.55 17.83
N PRO A 226 -0.42 -5.72 18.89
CA PRO A 226 0.09 -4.35 18.85
C PRO A 226 1.60 -4.30 18.61
N VAL A 227 2.38 -5.22 19.18
CA VAL A 227 3.84 -5.30 18.94
C VAL A 227 4.13 -5.63 17.48
N LEU A 228 3.50 -6.68 16.94
CA LEU A 228 3.69 -7.08 15.53
C LEU A 228 3.28 -5.98 14.56
N ALA A 229 2.16 -5.29 14.83
CA ALA A 229 1.73 -4.14 14.04
C ALA A 229 2.73 -2.98 14.16
N GLY A 230 3.27 -2.73 15.35
CA GLY A 230 4.33 -1.76 15.59
C GLY A 230 5.61 -2.08 14.84
N LEU A 231 6.03 -3.36 14.81
CA LEU A 231 7.17 -3.80 14.01
C LEU A 231 6.93 -3.55 12.51
N ALA A 232 5.76 -3.95 11.97
CA ALA A 232 5.42 -3.75 10.57
C ALA A 232 5.39 -2.26 10.17
N LEU A 233 4.70 -1.42 10.97
CA LEU A 233 4.63 0.02 10.70
C LEU A 233 5.98 0.72 10.99
N GLY A 234 6.78 0.21 11.92
CA GLY A 234 8.14 0.67 12.18
C GLY A 234 9.07 0.45 10.98
N VAL A 235 8.97 -0.71 10.33
CA VAL A 235 9.71 -1.01 9.08
C VAL A 235 9.27 -0.02 7.98
N ALA A 236 7.96 0.16 7.75
CA ALA A 236 7.46 1.15 6.79
C ALA A 236 7.95 2.57 7.12
N ALA A 237 7.88 2.98 8.39
CA ALA A 237 8.32 4.28 8.88
C ALA A 237 9.83 4.50 8.75
N SER A 238 10.61 3.41 8.67
CA SER A 238 12.05 3.42 8.46
C SER A 238 12.45 3.29 6.98
N MET A 239 11.47 3.14 6.07
CA MET A 239 11.67 3.22 4.61
C MET A 239 11.49 4.65 4.09
N LYS A 240 10.44 5.35 4.54
CA LYS A 240 10.08 6.69 4.05
C LYS A 240 9.18 7.43 5.05
N ALA A 241 9.41 8.72 5.23
CA ALA A 241 8.63 9.55 6.16
C ALA A 241 7.13 9.61 5.82
N THR A 242 6.75 9.37 4.57
CA THR A 242 5.33 9.28 4.13
C THR A 242 4.54 8.17 4.83
N ALA A 243 5.19 7.21 5.49
CA ALA A 243 4.54 6.20 6.32
C ALA A 243 4.16 6.69 7.74
N TRP A 244 4.74 7.80 8.23
CA TRP A 244 4.52 8.26 9.61
C TRP A 244 3.07 8.57 9.97
N PRO A 245 2.23 9.14 9.07
CA PRO A 245 0.81 9.31 9.34
C PRO A 245 0.09 8.02 9.74
N ALA A 246 0.51 6.86 9.19
CA ALA A 246 -0.07 5.57 9.54
C ALA A 246 0.20 5.19 11.00
N VAL A 247 1.36 5.54 11.53
CA VAL A 247 1.69 5.33 12.96
C VAL A 247 0.75 6.14 13.85
N ALA A 248 0.53 7.43 13.53
CA ALA A 248 -0.38 8.30 14.29
C ALA A 248 -1.82 7.77 14.27
N VAL A 249 -2.32 7.34 13.10
CA VAL A 249 -3.66 6.75 12.95
C VAL A 249 -3.79 5.45 13.74
N ALA A 250 -2.76 4.59 13.73
CA ALA A 250 -2.75 3.35 14.50
C ALA A 250 -2.74 3.60 16.01
N VAL A 251 -1.99 4.59 16.48
CA VAL A 251 -1.99 5.03 17.89
C VAL A 251 -3.37 5.50 18.31
N ALA A 252 -4.02 6.35 17.51
CA ALA A 252 -5.37 6.83 17.81
C ALA A 252 -6.40 5.68 17.87
N LEU A 253 -6.31 4.72 16.93
CA LEU A 253 -7.15 3.51 16.95
C LEU A 253 -6.94 2.68 18.22
N LEU A 254 -5.69 2.39 18.57
CA LEU A 254 -5.33 1.56 19.73
C LEU A 254 -5.71 2.25 21.04
N ALA A 255 -5.55 3.57 21.13
CA ALA A 255 -5.87 4.33 22.35
C ALA A 255 -7.33 4.17 22.76
N VAL A 256 -8.25 4.16 21.78
CA VAL A 256 -9.69 4.06 22.03
C VAL A 256 -10.16 2.61 22.16
N ARG A 257 -9.54 1.70 21.41
CA ARG A 257 -10.02 0.31 21.33
C ARG A 257 -9.36 -0.60 22.37
N ASP A 258 -8.05 -0.50 22.55
CA ASP A 258 -7.24 -1.50 23.27
C ASP A 258 -6.54 -0.90 24.51
N GLY A 259 -6.56 0.43 24.67
CA GLY A 259 -6.07 1.14 25.85
C GLY A 259 -4.55 1.36 25.89
N LYS A 260 -4.09 1.99 26.99
CA LYS A 260 -2.72 2.51 27.13
C LYS A 260 -1.62 1.43 27.01
N ARG A 261 -1.88 0.20 27.47
CA ARG A 261 -0.88 -0.90 27.39
C ARG A 261 -0.59 -1.27 25.93
N ALA A 262 -1.64 -1.39 25.10
CA ALA A 262 -1.50 -1.70 23.68
C ALA A 262 -0.78 -0.56 22.93
N VAL A 263 -1.13 0.69 23.22
CA VAL A 263 -0.45 1.87 22.67
C VAL A 263 1.04 1.85 23.01
N ARG A 264 1.38 1.61 24.28
CA ARG A 264 2.79 1.56 24.73
C ARG A 264 3.56 0.44 24.03
N ALA A 265 2.99 -0.76 23.96
CA ALA A 265 3.62 -1.89 23.28
C ALA A 265 3.84 -1.62 21.79
N PHE A 266 2.85 -1.01 21.13
CA PHE A 266 2.95 -0.60 19.72
C PHE A 266 4.04 0.46 19.50
N ILE A 267 4.01 1.55 20.28
CA ILE A 267 4.99 2.65 20.15
C ILE A 267 6.40 2.15 20.43
N LEU A 268 6.61 1.35 21.48
CA LEU A 268 7.92 0.79 21.79
C LEU A 268 8.44 -0.10 20.63
N ALA A 269 7.57 -0.88 20.00
CA ALA A 269 7.96 -1.67 18.83
C ALA A 269 8.33 -0.80 17.62
N VAL A 270 7.55 0.26 17.33
CA VAL A 270 7.90 1.21 16.27
C VAL A 270 9.25 1.87 16.55
N LEU A 271 9.42 2.40 17.76
CA LEU A 271 10.66 3.10 18.16
C LEU A 271 11.87 2.15 18.18
N ALA A 272 11.70 0.89 18.57
CA ALA A 272 12.78 -0.11 18.54
C ALA A 272 13.25 -0.35 17.10
N VAL A 273 12.34 -0.50 16.13
CA VAL A 273 12.72 -0.65 14.72
C VAL A 273 13.40 0.63 14.21
N MET A 274 12.83 1.80 14.47
CA MET A 274 13.43 3.06 14.05
C MET A 274 14.80 3.30 14.69
N ALA A 275 14.98 2.98 15.97
CA ALA A 275 16.26 3.09 16.66
C ALA A 275 17.33 2.16 16.05
N VAL A 276 16.98 0.94 15.73
CA VAL A 276 17.90 0.00 15.08
C VAL A 276 18.25 0.44 13.65
N CYS A 277 17.25 0.89 12.88
CA CYS A 277 17.44 1.20 11.46
C CYS A 277 18.00 2.62 11.21
N ILE A 278 17.59 3.61 12.00
CA ILE A 278 17.96 5.02 11.80
C ILE A 278 19.07 5.44 12.78
N GLY A 279 19.07 4.88 14.00
CA GLY A 279 20.00 5.23 15.08
C GLY A 279 21.47 5.32 14.67
N PRO A 280 22.03 4.34 13.93
CA PRO A 280 23.44 4.41 13.49
C PRO A 280 23.79 5.67 12.69
N PHE A 281 22.82 6.25 11.97
CA PHE A 281 23.02 7.41 11.10
C PHE A 281 22.81 8.75 11.79
N LEU A 282 22.38 8.74 13.06
CA LEU A 282 22.29 9.93 13.89
C LEU A 282 23.66 10.48 14.30
N ALA A 283 24.74 9.75 14.07
CA ALA A 283 26.11 10.27 14.19
C ALA A 283 26.39 11.41 13.21
N HIS A 284 25.72 11.44 12.06
CA HIS A 284 25.83 12.49 11.04
C HIS A 284 24.45 13.12 10.75
N PRO A 285 23.82 13.81 11.73
CA PRO A 285 22.43 14.22 11.65
C PRO A 285 22.16 15.24 10.52
N ARG A 286 23.15 16.06 10.16
CA ARG A 286 23.02 17.05 9.08
C ARG A 286 22.81 16.38 7.74
N SER A 287 23.62 15.37 7.40
CA SER A 287 23.44 14.60 6.14
C SER A 287 22.08 13.90 6.09
N LEU A 288 21.66 13.28 7.20
CA LEU A 288 20.34 12.65 7.30
C LEU A 288 19.23 13.69 7.06
N VAL A 289 19.25 14.82 7.75
CA VAL A 289 18.21 15.85 7.65
C VAL A 289 18.18 16.50 6.27
N ASP A 290 19.34 16.82 5.68
CA ASP A 290 19.42 17.45 4.37
C ASP A 290 18.84 16.54 3.28
N ASN A 291 19.13 15.25 3.33
CA ASN A 291 18.63 14.27 2.38
C ASN A 291 17.15 13.92 2.57
N THR A 292 16.72 13.63 3.82
CA THR A 292 15.42 13.00 4.06
C THR A 292 14.31 13.97 4.48
N ILE A 293 14.66 15.18 4.88
CA ILE A 293 13.70 16.19 5.35
C ILE A 293 13.76 17.43 4.46
N LYS A 294 14.92 18.12 4.35
CA LYS A 294 15.00 19.39 3.63
C LYS A 294 14.72 19.20 2.14
N PHE A 295 15.32 18.19 1.50
CA PHE A 295 15.13 17.96 0.08
C PHE A 295 13.65 17.66 -0.29
N PRO A 296 12.93 16.73 0.37
CA PRO A 296 11.51 16.50 0.07
C PRO A 296 10.60 17.69 0.38
N LEU A 297 10.99 18.55 1.33
CA LEU A 297 10.24 19.79 1.66
C LEU A 297 10.56 20.96 0.72
N GLY A 298 11.46 20.78 -0.26
CA GLY A 298 11.87 21.85 -1.16
C GLY A 298 12.77 22.92 -0.50
N LEU A 299 13.42 22.59 0.62
CA LEU A 299 14.34 23.47 1.35
C LEU A 299 15.81 23.23 0.99
N ALA A 300 16.07 22.35 0.00
CA ALA A 300 17.42 22.12 -0.54
C ALA A 300 17.74 23.14 -1.64
N SER A 301 19.01 23.20 -2.03
CA SER A 301 19.50 24.08 -3.12
C SER A 301 19.01 23.67 -4.51
N VAL A 302 18.45 22.46 -4.65
CA VAL A 302 17.92 21.91 -5.91
C VAL A 302 16.44 21.59 -5.76
N THR A 303 15.70 21.75 -6.86
CA THR A 303 14.27 21.41 -6.90
C THR A 303 14.05 19.94 -7.19
N SER A 304 13.06 19.34 -6.54
CA SER A 304 12.63 17.97 -6.82
C SER A 304 12.06 17.83 -8.23
N GLN A 305 12.33 16.71 -8.91
CA GLN A 305 11.73 16.35 -10.20
C GLN A 305 10.26 15.88 -10.08
N ALA A 306 9.67 15.87 -8.88
CA ALA A 306 8.29 15.50 -8.67
C ALA A 306 7.36 16.66 -9.06
N SER A 307 6.93 16.71 -10.32
CA SER A 307 6.25 17.86 -10.95
C SER A 307 4.94 17.49 -11.67
N SER A 308 4.23 16.45 -11.20
CA SER A 308 2.92 16.13 -11.79
C SER A 308 1.91 17.28 -11.57
N PRO A 309 1.06 17.60 -12.56
CA PRO A 309 0.12 18.74 -12.52
C PRO A 309 -1.07 18.48 -11.58
N LEU A 310 -0.78 18.20 -10.32
CA LEU A 310 -1.75 18.12 -9.24
C LEU A 310 -2.03 19.52 -8.67
N PRO A 311 -3.18 19.74 -8.02
CA PRO A 311 -3.60 21.09 -7.58
C PRO A 311 -2.52 21.81 -6.78
N GLY A 312 -1.87 21.14 -5.84
CA GLY A 312 -0.80 21.75 -5.03
C GLY A 312 0.38 22.21 -5.87
N HIS A 313 0.85 21.37 -6.81
CA HIS A 313 1.96 21.73 -7.70
C HIS A 313 1.61 22.87 -8.65
N VAL A 314 0.41 22.84 -9.26
CA VAL A 314 -0.05 23.88 -10.19
C VAL A 314 -0.16 25.24 -9.49
N ILE A 315 -0.75 25.29 -8.29
CA ILE A 315 -0.87 26.53 -7.52
C ILE A 315 0.51 27.01 -7.03
N ALA A 316 1.37 26.09 -6.55
CA ALA A 316 2.73 26.46 -6.13
C ALA A 316 3.56 27.05 -7.28
N GLY A 317 3.32 26.59 -8.51
CA GLY A 317 3.97 27.09 -9.72
C GLY A 317 3.60 28.52 -10.12
N THR A 318 2.56 29.12 -9.54
CA THR A 318 2.17 30.53 -9.82
C THR A 318 3.08 31.56 -9.15
N GLY A 319 4.07 31.11 -8.34
CA GLY A 319 5.05 31.98 -7.69
C GLY A 319 5.08 31.83 -6.16
N THR A 320 5.81 32.71 -5.49
CA THR A 320 6.03 32.65 -4.04
C THR A 320 4.74 32.72 -3.23
N PHE A 321 3.75 33.49 -3.66
CA PHE A 321 2.43 33.57 -3.01
C PHE A 321 1.67 32.25 -3.17
N GLY A 322 1.61 31.68 -4.36
CA GLY A 322 0.98 30.38 -4.61
C GLY A 322 1.63 29.26 -3.81
N HIS A 323 2.95 29.28 -3.72
CA HIS A 323 3.69 28.32 -2.88
C HIS A 323 3.31 28.44 -1.40
N ALA A 324 3.26 29.68 -0.86
CA ALA A 324 2.85 29.93 0.52
C ALA A 324 1.40 29.46 0.80
N VAL A 325 0.46 29.72 -0.13
CA VAL A 325 -0.93 29.28 -0.02
C VAL A 325 -1.01 27.77 0.06
N VAL A 326 -0.28 27.05 -0.80
CA VAL A 326 -0.30 25.58 -0.83
C VAL A 326 0.31 24.97 0.44
N VAL A 327 1.42 25.54 0.91
CA VAL A 327 2.03 25.08 2.18
C VAL A 327 1.07 25.34 3.35
N ALA A 328 0.41 26.50 3.41
CA ALA A 328 -0.61 26.78 4.42
C ALA A 328 -1.80 25.81 4.34
N ALA A 329 -2.29 25.52 3.15
CA ALA A 329 -3.37 24.54 2.93
C ALA A 329 -2.96 23.13 3.38
N LEU A 330 -1.73 22.70 3.08
CA LEU A 330 -1.20 21.41 3.50
C LEU A 330 -1.07 21.32 5.03
N VAL A 331 -0.57 22.36 5.66
CA VAL A 331 -0.48 22.46 7.14
C VAL A 331 -1.89 22.43 7.75
N LEU A 332 -2.82 23.19 7.22
CA LEU A 332 -4.21 23.22 7.69
C LEU A 332 -4.89 21.86 7.55
N ALA A 333 -4.71 21.18 6.42
CA ALA A 333 -5.21 19.83 6.21
C ALA A 333 -4.61 18.84 7.24
N GLY A 334 -3.30 18.92 7.46
CA GLY A 334 -2.60 18.11 8.48
C GLY A 334 -3.12 18.35 9.90
N LEU A 335 -3.29 19.62 10.28
CA LEU A 335 -3.86 20.01 11.59
C LEU A 335 -5.31 19.54 11.73
N THR A 336 -6.11 19.68 10.68
CA THR A 336 -7.51 19.21 10.67
C THR A 336 -7.59 17.71 10.92
N ILE A 337 -6.75 16.92 10.24
CA ILE A 337 -6.67 15.46 10.45
C ILE A 337 -6.18 15.15 11.86
N ALA A 338 -5.17 15.87 12.38
CA ALA A 338 -4.66 15.69 13.74
C ALA A 338 -5.73 15.98 14.80
N VAL A 339 -6.45 17.09 14.67
CA VAL A 339 -7.59 17.43 15.53
C VAL A 339 -8.68 16.36 15.43
N TRP A 340 -9.00 15.90 14.20
CA TRP A 340 -9.97 14.81 14.01
C TRP A 340 -9.57 13.54 14.74
N LEU A 341 -8.29 13.15 14.66
CA LEU A 341 -7.77 11.96 15.38
C LEU A 341 -7.90 12.08 16.90
N ILE A 342 -7.84 13.30 17.45
CA ILE A 342 -7.99 13.55 18.89
C ILE A 342 -9.47 13.59 19.29
N VAL A 343 -10.30 14.33 18.55
CA VAL A 343 -11.71 14.59 18.90
C VAL A 343 -12.62 13.43 18.52
N ARG A 344 -12.35 12.79 17.37
CA ARG A 344 -13.16 11.69 16.81
C ARG A 344 -12.28 10.52 16.36
N PRO A 345 -11.50 9.91 17.25
CA PRO A 345 -10.58 8.83 16.90
C PRO A 345 -11.33 7.65 16.26
N PRO A 346 -10.68 6.98 15.27
CA PRO A 346 -11.28 5.82 14.63
C PRO A 346 -11.39 4.66 15.62
N ARG A 347 -12.58 4.06 15.72
CA ARG A 347 -12.84 2.91 16.62
C ARG A 347 -12.70 1.56 15.94
N THR A 348 -12.53 1.54 14.63
CA THR A 348 -12.40 0.31 13.83
C THR A 348 -11.31 0.48 12.79
N VAL A 349 -10.67 -0.64 12.42
CA VAL A 349 -9.62 -0.63 11.39
C VAL A 349 -10.11 -0.08 10.04
N PRO A 350 -11.32 -0.42 9.54
CA PRO A 350 -11.82 0.19 8.31
C PRO A 350 -11.87 1.72 8.35
N ARG A 351 -12.34 2.28 9.47
CA ARG A 351 -12.37 3.75 9.63
C ARG A 351 -10.97 4.35 9.72
N ALA A 352 -10.05 3.68 10.39
CA ALA A 352 -8.66 4.11 10.49
C ALA A 352 -7.98 4.12 9.11
N VAL A 353 -8.13 3.05 8.34
CA VAL A 353 -7.56 2.95 6.98
C VAL A 353 -8.20 3.93 6.02
N ALA A 354 -9.52 4.13 6.07
CA ALA A 354 -10.21 5.13 5.25
C ALA A 354 -9.73 6.56 5.57
N LEU A 355 -9.56 6.89 6.87
CA LEU A 355 -9.03 8.18 7.29
C LEU A 355 -7.58 8.37 6.84
N LEU A 356 -6.74 7.33 6.95
CA LEU A 356 -5.37 7.35 6.46
C LEU A 356 -5.32 7.57 4.93
N ALA A 357 -6.15 6.83 4.17
CA ALA A 357 -6.24 6.98 2.72
C ALA A 357 -6.67 8.41 2.34
N LEU A 358 -7.64 8.99 3.04
CA LEU A 358 -8.07 10.39 2.85
C LEU A 358 -6.93 11.36 3.17
N ALA A 359 -6.25 11.19 4.31
CA ALA A 359 -5.13 12.05 4.71
C ALA A 359 -3.99 12.02 3.69
N MET A 360 -3.64 10.83 3.18
CA MET A 360 -2.62 10.68 2.14
C MET A 360 -3.07 11.28 0.81
N THR A 361 -4.35 11.13 0.43
CA THR A 361 -4.91 11.76 -0.76
C THR A 361 -4.77 13.28 -0.70
N LEU A 362 -5.15 13.90 0.43
CA LEU A 362 -5.02 15.33 0.64
C LEU A 362 -3.56 15.76 0.64
N MET A 363 -2.70 15.01 1.32
CA MET A 363 -1.25 15.30 1.38
C MET A 363 -0.64 15.33 -0.03
N PHE A 364 -0.89 14.33 -0.86
CA PHE A 364 -0.31 14.27 -2.21
C PHE A 364 -0.98 15.22 -3.19
N ALA A 365 -2.28 15.48 -3.06
CA ALA A 365 -2.98 16.44 -3.90
C ALA A 365 -2.56 17.90 -3.62
N LEU A 366 -2.22 18.22 -2.36
CA LEU A 366 -1.83 19.57 -1.92
C LEU A 366 -0.33 19.77 -1.87
N ALA A 367 0.51 18.73 -2.03
CA ALA A 367 1.96 18.89 -1.96
C ALA A 367 2.47 19.77 -3.11
N PRO A 368 3.38 20.75 -2.85
CA PRO A 368 3.97 21.59 -3.88
C PRO A 368 4.86 20.79 -4.86
N SER A 369 5.49 19.72 -4.39
CA SER A 369 6.20 18.72 -5.20
C SER A 369 5.52 17.38 -5.07
N THR A 370 4.97 16.86 -6.17
CA THR A 370 4.13 15.66 -6.12
C THR A 370 4.18 14.89 -7.44
N ARG A 371 3.83 13.59 -7.39
CA ARG A 371 3.69 12.70 -8.54
C ARG A 371 2.37 11.96 -8.50
N PHE A 372 1.79 11.68 -9.67
CA PHE A 372 0.60 10.82 -9.76
C PHE A 372 0.84 9.44 -9.13
N GLY A 373 2.06 8.89 -9.25
CA GLY A 373 2.45 7.63 -8.64
C GLY A 373 2.22 7.55 -7.13
N TYR A 374 2.23 8.68 -6.40
CA TYR A 374 1.96 8.67 -4.96
C TYR A 374 0.52 8.26 -4.61
N PHE A 375 -0.43 8.31 -5.55
CA PHE A 375 -1.77 7.76 -5.30
C PHE A 375 -1.80 6.23 -5.15
N ILE A 376 -0.68 5.53 -5.36
CA ILE A 376 -0.52 4.11 -5.00
C ILE A 376 -0.87 3.87 -3.53
N TYR A 377 -0.56 4.81 -2.62
CA TYR A 377 -0.83 4.66 -1.19
C TYR A 377 -2.32 4.57 -0.86
N PRO A 378 -3.14 5.62 -1.14
CA PRO A 378 -4.56 5.55 -0.86
C PRO A 378 -5.26 4.48 -1.69
N ALA A 379 -4.85 4.25 -2.95
CA ALA A 379 -5.43 3.23 -3.81
C ALA A 379 -5.20 1.82 -3.27
N THR A 380 -3.96 1.47 -2.89
CA THR A 380 -3.65 0.14 -2.37
C THR A 380 -4.30 -0.11 -1.01
N LEU A 381 -4.33 0.90 -0.12
CA LEU A 381 -5.04 0.81 1.15
C LEU A 381 -6.55 0.56 0.93
N ALA A 382 -7.16 1.26 -0.02
CA ALA A 382 -8.58 1.07 -0.35
C ALA A 382 -8.84 -0.32 -0.97
N ILE A 383 -8.01 -0.75 -1.93
CA ILE A 383 -8.12 -2.07 -2.56
C ILE A 383 -7.96 -3.18 -1.53
N TRP A 384 -6.95 -3.09 -0.65
CA TRP A 384 -6.74 -4.03 0.44
C TRP A 384 -7.95 -4.09 1.37
N LEU A 385 -8.45 -2.92 1.81
CA LEU A 385 -9.59 -2.82 2.70
C LEU A 385 -10.84 -3.46 2.09
N LEU A 386 -11.16 -3.16 0.84
CA LEU A 386 -12.32 -3.72 0.13
C LEU A 386 -12.19 -5.25 -0.05
N THR A 387 -10.99 -5.73 -0.38
CA THR A 387 -10.73 -7.16 -0.55
C THR A 387 -10.90 -7.94 0.75
N VAL A 388 -10.38 -7.41 1.85
CA VAL A 388 -10.49 -8.02 3.18
C VAL A 388 -11.92 -7.94 3.70
N ALA A 389 -12.60 -6.80 3.54
CA ALA A 389 -14.00 -6.63 3.94
C ALA A 389 -14.93 -7.60 3.20
N ALA A 390 -14.70 -7.86 1.92
CA ALA A 390 -15.44 -8.84 1.14
C ALA A 390 -15.22 -10.28 1.61
N GLY A 391 -14.04 -10.62 2.13
CA GLY A 391 -13.70 -11.93 2.68
C GLY A 391 -14.34 -12.22 4.06
N ARG A 392 -14.55 -11.18 4.83
CA ARG A 392 -15.18 -11.27 6.16
C ARG A 392 -16.69 -11.28 6.01
N ARG A 393 -17.37 -12.30 6.51
CA ARG A 393 -18.84 -12.22 6.71
C ARG A 393 -19.09 -11.11 7.72
N TRP A 394 -19.78 -10.03 7.33
CA TRP A 394 -20.38 -9.13 8.31
C TRP A 394 -21.23 -10.02 9.25
N PRO A 395 -21.14 -9.88 10.59
CA PRO A 395 -22.14 -10.41 11.46
C PRO A 395 -23.46 -9.87 10.90
N GLN A 396 -24.36 -10.76 10.47
CA GLN A 396 -25.73 -10.35 10.20
C GLN A 396 -26.18 -9.75 11.53
N LEU A 397 -26.39 -8.44 11.56
CA LEU A 397 -27.13 -7.82 12.65
C LEU A 397 -28.39 -8.66 12.77
N PRO A 398 -28.70 -9.23 13.96
CA PRO A 398 -29.94 -9.92 14.12
C PRO A 398 -31.01 -8.95 13.63
N LEU A 399 -31.70 -9.32 12.55
CA LEU A 399 -32.89 -8.59 12.13
C LEU A 399 -33.77 -8.60 13.36
N THR A 400 -33.94 -7.45 14.02
CA THR A 400 -34.98 -7.28 15.03
C THR A 400 -36.24 -7.84 14.41
N PRO A 401 -36.90 -8.84 15.04
CA PRO A 401 -38.19 -9.32 14.55
C PRO A 401 -39.06 -8.09 14.35
N GLY A 402 -39.60 -7.91 13.14
CA GLY A 402 -40.50 -6.81 12.88
C GLY A 402 -41.64 -6.82 13.94
N PRO A 403 -42.19 -5.65 14.31
CA PRO A 403 -43.31 -5.59 15.25
C PRO A 403 -44.48 -6.36 14.64
N GLY A 404 -44.65 -7.65 15.00
CA GLY A 404 -45.65 -8.53 14.44
C GLY A 404 -45.35 -10.03 14.51
N ALA A 405 -44.14 -10.44 14.90
CA ALA A 405 -43.86 -11.86 15.14
C ALA A 405 -44.47 -12.28 16.49
N LEU A 406 -45.67 -12.85 16.45
CA LEU A 406 -46.31 -13.51 17.57
C LEU A 406 -45.38 -14.60 18.14
N PRO A 407 -45.24 -14.71 19.50
CA PRO A 407 -44.45 -15.78 20.10
C PRO A 407 -45.06 -17.13 19.72
N ALA A 408 -44.23 -18.06 19.24
CA ALA A 408 -44.63 -19.43 18.95
C ALA A 408 -45.25 -20.04 20.19
N ARG A 409 -46.56 -20.45 20.12
CA ARG A 409 -47.26 -21.16 21.20
C ARG A 409 -46.43 -22.38 21.59
N PRO A 410 -46.26 -22.63 22.94
CA PRO A 410 -45.68 -23.87 23.41
C PRO A 410 -46.54 -25.05 22.95
N ARG A 411 -45.92 -26.05 22.31
CA ARG A 411 -46.57 -27.32 22.00
C ARG A 411 -46.93 -27.98 23.33
N THR A 412 -48.25 -28.06 23.66
CA THR A 412 -48.78 -28.89 24.71
C THR A 412 -48.47 -30.34 24.38
N ARG A 413 -47.73 -31.01 25.27
CA ARG A 413 -47.61 -32.47 25.24
C ARG A 413 -49.01 -33.07 25.40
N GLY A 414 -49.45 -33.88 24.44
CA GLY A 414 -50.65 -34.70 24.54
C GLY A 414 -50.52 -35.74 25.65
N PRO A 415 -51.66 -36.19 26.22
CA PRO A 415 -51.64 -37.11 27.32
C PRO A 415 -51.10 -38.48 26.95
N THR A 416 -50.19 -38.98 27.78
CA THR A 416 -49.66 -40.34 27.72
C THR A 416 -50.77 -41.35 27.99
N SER A 417 -50.97 -42.29 27.08
CA SER A 417 -51.85 -43.44 27.21
C SER A 417 -51.38 -44.35 28.35
N PRO A 418 -52.28 -44.98 29.14
CA PRO A 418 -51.88 -45.85 30.23
C PRO A 418 -51.39 -47.20 29.69
N GLU A 419 -50.26 -47.65 30.27
CA GLU A 419 -49.70 -48.97 30.09
C GLU A 419 -50.64 -50.03 30.70
N THR A 420 -51.09 -50.99 29.87
CA THR A 420 -51.73 -52.21 30.30
C THR A 420 -50.65 -53.19 30.79
N GLN A 421 -50.72 -53.53 32.13
CA GLN A 421 -50.02 -54.66 32.72
C GLN A 421 -50.66 -55.97 32.18
N PRO A 422 -49.91 -57.00 31.83
CA PRO A 422 -50.43 -58.36 31.68
C PRO A 422 -50.43 -59.08 33.02
N ALA A 423 -51.53 -59.63 33.36
CA ALA A 423 -51.67 -60.60 34.40
C ALA A 423 -51.19 -61.98 33.94
N GLY A 424 -50.51 -62.74 34.79
CA GLY A 424 -50.07 -64.08 34.58
C GLY A 424 -48.84 -64.44 35.37
#